data_9b272e0d7c7079f8c411d56846b564c1
#
_entry.id   9b272e0d7c7079f8c411d56846b564c1
#
_cell.length_a   1.000
_cell.length_b   1.000
_cell.length_c   1.000
_cell.angle_alpha   90.00
_cell.angle_beta   90.00
_cell.angle_gamma   90.00
#
_symmetry.space_group_name_H-M   'P 1'
#
loop_
_entity.id
_entity.type
_entity.pdbx_description
1 polymer ?
#
loop_
_entity_poly.entity_id
_entity_poly.type
_entity_poly.pdbx_seq_one_letter_code
_entity_poly.pdbx_strand_id
1 'polypeptide(L)'
;KLHDFDGITPTVANIRPTSRGEINIVSNNINDYPKIKMNYLSTDDDRYVAAQGLKLVRKIMLETETFKKYQPEEYRPGLHIKDDEELVKAGSDHTQTIFHPVGTCKMGKDENCVVDEKLKVHGIENLRVIDASIMPNITSGNTNAPTIMIAEKAADMILGK
;
A
#
# COMPACT_ATOMS: atom_id res chain seq x y z
N LYS A 1 -18.96 4.05 -15.22
CA LYS A 1 -20.30 3.47 -15.52
C LYS A 1 -20.36 2.11 -14.82
N LEU A 2 -21.42 1.84 -14.08
CA LEU A 2 -21.67 0.52 -13.51
C LEU A 2 -21.97 -0.48 -14.65
N HIS A 3 -21.66 -1.76 -14.40
CA HIS A 3 -22.08 -2.83 -15.29
C HIS A 3 -23.61 -2.96 -15.30
N ASP A 4 -24.14 -3.54 -16.34
CA ASP A 4 -25.58 -3.82 -16.51
C ASP A 4 -25.99 -5.21 -15.99
N PHE A 5 -25.09 -5.85 -15.26
CA PHE A 5 -25.28 -7.14 -14.59
C PHE A 5 -24.91 -7.06 -13.11
N ASP A 6 -25.48 -7.96 -12.31
CA ASP A 6 -25.13 -8.09 -10.90
C ASP A 6 -23.72 -8.67 -10.74
N GLY A 7 -22.90 -8.03 -9.91
CA GLY A 7 -21.52 -8.46 -9.73
C GLY A 7 -20.95 -8.04 -8.40
N ILE A 8 -19.90 -8.75 -7.98
CA ILE A 8 -19.08 -8.42 -6.81
C ILE A 8 -17.62 -8.37 -7.22
N THR A 9 -16.86 -7.51 -6.57
CA THR A 9 -15.42 -7.38 -6.79
C THR A 9 -14.68 -7.73 -5.50
N PRO A 10 -14.27 -8.99 -5.32
CA PRO A 10 -13.40 -9.33 -4.22
C PRO A 10 -12.00 -8.75 -4.49
N THR A 11 -11.37 -8.21 -3.45
CA THR A 11 -10.08 -7.56 -3.55
C THR A 11 -9.04 -8.24 -2.66
N VAL A 12 -7.78 -8.19 -3.09
CA VAL A 12 -6.62 -8.64 -2.32
C VAL A 12 -5.70 -7.45 -2.12
N ALA A 13 -5.24 -7.25 -0.90
CA ALA A 13 -4.24 -6.25 -0.58
C ALA A 13 -3.05 -6.89 0.12
N ASN A 14 -1.84 -6.69 -0.43
CA ASN A 14 -0.62 -7.05 0.27
C ASN A 14 -0.39 -6.04 1.41
N ILE A 15 -0.53 -6.49 2.64
CA ILE A 15 -0.35 -5.66 3.84
C ILE A 15 1.10 -5.57 4.31
N ARG A 16 2.03 -6.23 3.62
CA ARG A 16 3.48 -6.20 3.87
C ARG A 16 4.28 -6.08 2.56
N PRO A 17 4.00 -5.05 1.72
CA PRO A 17 4.69 -4.92 0.44
C PRO A 17 6.18 -4.64 0.63
N THR A 18 7.00 -5.25 -0.22
CA THR A 18 8.46 -5.05 -0.27
C THR A 18 8.88 -4.06 -1.34
N SER A 19 8.03 -3.79 -2.34
CA SER A 19 8.26 -2.75 -3.34
C SER A 19 8.42 -1.37 -2.70
N ARG A 20 9.31 -0.55 -3.25
CA ARG A 20 9.56 0.81 -2.79
C ARG A 20 9.46 1.78 -3.95
N GLY A 21 8.80 2.90 -3.68
CA GLY A 21 8.69 4.04 -4.57
C GLY A 21 9.49 5.24 -4.04
N GLU A 22 9.31 6.36 -4.71
CA GLU A 22 10.00 7.60 -4.38
C GLU A 22 9.10 8.81 -4.65
N ILE A 23 9.35 9.88 -3.91
CA ILE A 23 8.77 11.20 -4.15
C ILE A 23 9.90 12.22 -4.24
N ASN A 24 9.92 13.03 -5.30
CA ASN A 24 10.97 13.99 -5.58
C ASN A 24 10.41 15.36 -5.89
N ILE A 25 11.04 16.40 -5.34
CA ILE A 25 10.78 17.80 -5.70
C ILE A 25 11.30 18.03 -7.12
N VAL A 26 10.52 18.68 -7.96
CA VAL A 26 10.86 18.94 -9.37
C VAL A 26 11.38 20.36 -9.62
N SER A 27 11.05 21.31 -8.74
CA SER A 27 11.47 22.72 -8.81
C SER A 27 11.41 23.40 -7.44
N ASN A 28 11.79 24.65 -7.35
CA ASN A 28 11.62 25.50 -6.16
C ASN A 28 10.28 26.26 -6.15
N ASN A 29 9.42 26.07 -7.14
CA ASN A 29 8.08 26.64 -7.17
C ASN A 29 7.11 25.77 -6.37
N ILE A 30 6.51 26.32 -5.31
CA ILE A 30 5.58 25.61 -4.44
C ILE A 30 4.31 25.09 -5.14
N ASN A 31 3.98 25.66 -6.30
CA ASN A 31 2.82 25.22 -7.08
C ASN A 31 3.11 24.03 -8.00
N ASP A 32 4.36 23.63 -8.15
CA ASP A 32 4.71 22.47 -8.94
C ASP A 32 4.52 21.19 -8.12
N TYR A 33 3.72 20.26 -8.65
CA TYR A 33 3.50 18.99 -7.99
C TYR A 33 4.80 18.14 -7.98
N PRO A 34 5.07 17.43 -6.87
CA PRO A 34 6.22 16.54 -6.82
C PRO A 34 6.06 15.39 -7.81
N LYS A 35 7.18 14.86 -8.29
CA LYS A 35 7.20 13.62 -9.05
C LYS A 35 7.02 12.45 -8.09
N ILE A 36 5.92 11.72 -8.24
CA ILE A 36 5.59 10.54 -7.45
C ILE A 36 5.75 9.29 -8.30
N LYS A 37 6.59 8.37 -7.86
CA LYS A 37 6.78 7.05 -8.47
C LYS A 37 6.45 5.97 -7.45
N MET A 38 5.29 5.37 -7.56
CA MET A 38 4.82 4.36 -6.60
C MET A 38 5.58 3.04 -6.70
N ASN A 39 5.98 2.67 -7.91
CA ASN A 39 6.78 1.48 -8.21
C ASN A 39 6.18 0.17 -7.67
N TYR A 40 4.85 0.03 -7.77
CA TYR A 40 4.13 -1.18 -7.35
C TYR A 40 4.63 -2.44 -8.06
N LEU A 41 4.55 -3.59 -7.37
CA LEU A 41 4.88 -4.91 -7.90
C LEU A 41 6.30 -5.01 -8.48
N SER A 42 7.25 -4.22 -7.97
CA SER A 42 8.62 -4.17 -8.45
C SER A 42 9.49 -5.32 -7.92
N THR A 43 9.04 -6.04 -6.91
CA THR A 43 9.73 -7.18 -6.30
C THR A 43 9.04 -8.49 -6.63
N ASP A 44 9.80 -9.59 -6.64
CA ASP A 44 9.27 -10.94 -6.87
C ASP A 44 8.29 -11.35 -5.77
N ASP A 45 8.57 -10.97 -4.51
CA ASP A 45 7.69 -11.24 -3.38
C ASP A 45 6.30 -10.61 -3.57
N ASP A 46 6.25 -9.34 -3.98
CA ASP A 46 4.97 -8.66 -4.19
C ASP A 46 4.19 -9.26 -5.37
N ARG A 47 4.88 -9.63 -6.44
CA ARG A 47 4.27 -10.32 -7.59
C ARG A 47 3.73 -11.69 -7.19
N TYR A 48 4.52 -12.46 -6.44
CA TYR A 48 4.08 -13.76 -5.92
C TYR A 48 2.83 -13.62 -5.06
N VAL A 49 2.83 -12.71 -4.09
CA VAL A 49 1.66 -12.46 -3.22
C VAL A 49 0.44 -12.05 -4.03
N ALA A 50 0.60 -11.20 -5.04
CA ALA A 50 -0.50 -10.79 -5.92
C ALA A 50 -1.08 -11.98 -6.69
N ALA A 51 -0.24 -12.82 -7.30
CA ALA A 51 -0.68 -14.01 -8.03
C ALA A 51 -1.41 -15.00 -7.11
N GLN A 52 -0.82 -15.31 -5.94
CA GLN A 52 -1.42 -16.25 -4.98
C GLN A 52 -2.73 -15.71 -4.41
N GLY A 53 -2.80 -14.39 -4.17
CA GLY A 53 -4.02 -13.72 -3.74
C GLY A 53 -5.16 -13.86 -4.75
N LEU A 54 -4.89 -13.64 -6.04
CA LEU A 54 -5.88 -13.82 -7.10
C LEU A 54 -6.34 -15.27 -7.21
N LYS A 55 -5.41 -16.24 -7.10
CA LYS A 55 -5.76 -17.69 -7.07
C LYS A 55 -6.63 -18.03 -5.87
N LEU A 56 -6.32 -17.47 -4.70
CA LEU A 56 -7.12 -17.69 -3.49
C LEU A 56 -8.54 -17.13 -3.64
N VAL A 57 -8.67 -15.94 -4.22
CA VAL A 57 -9.99 -15.35 -4.52
C VAL A 57 -10.79 -16.26 -5.46
N ARG A 58 -10.18 -16.76 -6.55
CA ARG A 58 -10.81 -17.72 -7.45
C ARG A 58 -11.33 -18.95 -6.69
N LYS A 59 -10.47 -19.54 -5.84
CA LYS A 59 -10.86 -20.70 -5.03
C LYS A 59 -12.05 -20.39 -4.12
N ILE A 60 -12.03 -19.25 -3.44
CA ILE A 60 -13.13 -18.83 -2.56
C ILE A 60 -14.42 -18.66 -3.36
N MET A 61 -14.36 -17.90 -4.46
CA MET A 61 -15.54 -17.52 -5.21
C MET A 61 -16.14 -18.68 -6.02
N LEU A 62 -15.31 -19.53 -6.60
CA LEU A 62 -15.76 -20.53 -7.57
C LEU A 62 -15.89 -21.95 -6.96
N GLU A 63 -15.18 -22.24 -5.87
CA GLU A 63 -15.10 -23.61 -5.36
C GLU A 63 -15.82 -23.81 -4.02
N THR A 64 -16.11 -22.73 -3.26
CA THR A 64 -16.77 -22.89 -1.96
C THR A 64 -18.29 -23.03 -2.09
N GLU A 65 -18.90 -23.85 -1.26
CA GLU A 65 -20.35 -24.08 -1.24
C GLU A 65 -21.14 -22.77 -1.00
N THR A 66 -20.54 -21.83 -0.24
CA THR A 66 -21.17 -20.53 0.04
C THR A 66 -21.46 -19.75 -1.22
N PHE A 67 -20.52 -19.76 -2.19
CA PHE A 67 -20.64 -18.98 -3.42
C PHE A 67 -21.16 -19.80 -4.60
N LYS A 68 -20.93 -21.11 -4.67
CA LYS A 68 -21.44 -21.97 -5.75
C LYS A 68 -22.93 -21.85 -6.00
N LYS A 69 -23.73 -21.62 -4.95
CA LYS A 69 -25.19 -21.42 -5.10
C LYS A 69 -25.59 -20.25 -5.96
N TYR A 70 -24.69 -19.26 -6.14
CA TYR A 70 -24.90 -18.10 -7.00
C TYR A 70 -24.38 -18.31 -8.41
N GLN A 71 -23.73 -19.42 -8.71
CA GLN A 71 -23.13 -19.77 -9.99
C GLN A 71 -22.24 -18.64 -10.52
N PRO A 72 -21.26 -18.15 -9.72
CA PRO A 72 -20.45 -17.02 -10.12
C PRO A 72 -19.57 -17.33 -11.33
N GLU A 73 -19.46 -16.37 -12.24
CA GLU A 73 -18.55 -16.42 -13.37
C GLU A 73 -17.47 -15.34 -13.19
N GLU A 74 -16.20 -15.67 -13.46
CA GLU A 74 -15.12 -14.69 -13.40
C GLU A 74 -15.14 -13.80 -14.64
N TYR A 75 -15.50 -12.55 -14.46
CA TYR A 75 -15.50 -11.55 -15.53
C TYR A 75 -14.08 -11.03 -15.81
N ARG A 76 -13.30 -10.77 -14.76
CA ARG A 76 -11.91 -10.29 -14.86
C ARG A 76 -11.06 -10.89 -13.72
N PRO A 77 -9.77 -11.20 -13.99
CA PRO A 77 -9.04 -11.11 -15.25
C PRO A 77 -9.41 -12.18 -16.29
N GLY A 78 -10.16 -13.21 -15.93
CA GLY A 78 -10.63 -14.30 -16.79
C GLY A 78 -9.92 -15.63 -16.51
N LEU A 79 -10.70 -16.72 -16.44
CA LEU A 79 -10.22 -18.07 -16.08
C LEU A 79 -9.22 -18.70 -17.06
N HIS A 80 -9.08 -18.14 -18.25
CA HIS A 80 -8.10 -18.60 -19.23
C HIS A 80 -6.65 -18.25 -18.81
N ILE A 81 -6.47 -17.21 -17.98
CA ILE A 81 -5.18 -16.79 -17.46
C ILE A 81 -4.87 -17.65 -16.23
N LYS A 82 -3.85 -18.52 -16.33
CA LYS A 82 -3.43 -19.46 -15.28
C LYS A 82 -2.01 -19.26 -14.80
N ASP A 83 -1.15 -18.74 -15.67
CA ASP A 83 0.23 -18.42 -15.35
C ASP A 83 0.32 -17.24 -14.38
N ASP A 84 1.29 -17.29 -13.45
CA ASP A 84 1.41 -16.29 -12.39
C ASP A 84 1.82 -14.92 -12.91
N GLU A 85 2.73 -14.84 -13.88
CA GLU A 85 3.15 -13.57 -14.46
C GLU A 85 2.03 -12.94 -15.29
N GLU A 86 1.31 -13.77 -16.05
CA GLU A 86 0.14 -13.31 -16.80
C GLU A 86 -0.97 -12.84 -15.88
N LEU A 87 -1.21 -13.52 -14.75
CA LEU A 87 -2.17 -13.10 -13.72
C LEU A 87 -1.80 -11.76 -13.12
N VAL A 88 -0.54 -11.58 -12.73
CA VAL A 88 -0.05 -10.31 -12.19
C VAL A 88 -0.19 -9.20 -13.21
N LYS A 89 0.18 -9.44 -14.47
CA LYS A 89 0.04 -8.46 -15.55
C LYS A 89 -1.42 -8.06 -15.77
N ALA A 90 -2.31 -9.03 -15.91
CA ALA A 90 -3.74 -8.76 -16.11
C ALA A 90 -4.40 -8.12 -14.88
N GLY A 91 -3.95 -8.51 -13.66
CA GLY A 91 -4.39 -7.90 -12.41
C GLY A 91 -3.91 -6.45 -12.26
N SER A 92 -2.68 -6.14 -12.68
CA SER A 92 -2.11 -4.80 -12.56
C SER A 92 -2.87 -3.73 -13.34
N ASP A 93 -3.51 -4.09 -14.46
CA ASP A 93 -4.37 -3.20 -15.24
C ASP A 93 -5.65 -2.78 -14.50
N HIS A 94 -6.00 -3.49 -13.43
CA HIS A 94 -7.19 -3.26 -12.61
C HIS A 94 -6.88 -2.92 -11.15
N THR A 95 -5.60 -2.95 -10.77
CA THR A 95 -5.13 -2.65 -9.41
C THR A 95 -5.10 -1.15 -9.17
N GLN A 96 -5.45 -0.76 -7.97
CA GLN A 96 -5.34 0.63 -7.52
C GLN A 96 -4.81 0.68 -6.09
N THR A 97 -4.33 1.85 -5.69
CA THR A 97 -3.96 2.09 -4.28
C THR A 97 -5.18 1.97 -3.37
N ILE A 98 -4.98 1.48 -2.14
CA ILE A 98 -5.96 1.56 -1.05
C ILE A 98 -5.67 2.73 -0.10
N PHE A 99 -4.86 3.69 -0.56
CA PHE A 99 -4.59 4.98 0.09
C PHE A 99 -3.92 4.88 1.46
N HIS A 100 -3.00 3.94 1.63
CA HIS A 100 -2.18 3.78 2.84
C HIS A 100 -0.67 3.88 2.57
N PRO A 101 -0.17 4.93 1.86
CA PRO A 101 1.26 5.11 1.67
C PRO A 101 1.94 5.49 2.98
N VAL A 102 3.17 5.01 3.16
CA VAL A 102 4.02 5.30 4.33
C VAL A 102 5.48 5.42 3.89
N GLY A 103 6.37 5.89 4.78
CA GLY A 103 7.81 5.71 4.66
C GLY A 103 8.56 6.79 3.90
N THR A 104 7.91 7.83 3.37
CA THR A 104 8.60 8.92 2.66
C THR A 104 9.48 9.79 3.58
N CYS A 105 9.23 9.76 4.90
CA CYS A 105 10.08 10.36 5.94
C CYS A 105 10.40 9.30 7.01
N LYS A 106 10.81 8.08 6.60
CA LYS A 106 10.93 6.94 7.51
C LYS A 106 11.81 7.23 8.72
N MET A 107 11.39 6.70 9.85
CA MET A 107 12.11 6.75 11.11
C MET A 107 13.25 5.71 11.13
N GLY A 108 14.37 6.07 11.71
CA GLY A 108 15.49 5.16 11.94
C GLY A 108 16.82 5.87 12.18
N LYS A 109 17.89 5.09 12.11
CA LYS A 109 19.27 5.56 12.40
C LYS A 109 20.20 5.50 11.20
N ASP A 110 19.76 4.87 10.10
CA ASP A 110 20.57 4.78 8.87
C ASP A 110 20.49 6.09 8.07
N GLU A 111 21.42 6.25 7.13
CA GLU A 111 21.57 7.45 6.29
C GLU A 111 20.34 7.75 5.39
N ASN A 112 19.48 6.75 5.19
CA ASN A 112 18.25 6.90 4.40
C ASN A 112 17.03 7.24 5.27
N CYS A 113 17.22 7.43 6.59
CA CYS A 113 16.16 7.82 7.49
C CYS A 113 16.07 9.34 7.59
N VAL A 114 14.84 9.86 7.62
CA VAL A 114 14.58 11.30 7.70
C VAL A 114 14.45 11.76 9.15
N VAL A 115 13.88 10.94 10.03
CA VAL A 115 13.69 11.27 11.44
C VAL A 115 14.27 10.20 12.38
N ASP A 116 14.63 10.65 13.58
CA ASP A 116 15.06 9.78 14.69
C ASP A 116 13.86 9.15 15.44
N GLU A 117 14.14 8.38 16.51
CA GLU A 117 13.13 7.78 17.39
C GLU A 117 12.29 8.80 18.19
N LYS A 118 12.70 10.08 18.20
CA LYS A 118 11.96 11.21 18.80
C LYS A 118 11.25 12.04 17.73
N LEU A 119 11.18 11.52 16.51
CA LEU A 119 10.54 12.14 15.34
C LEU A 119 11.21 13.45 14.90
N LYS A 120 12.43 13.73 15.33
CA LYS A 120 13.21 14.90 14.93
C LYS A 120 13.90 14.64 13.60
N VAL A 121 13.85 15.62 12.71
CA VAL A 121 14.53 15.54 11.41
C VAL A 121 16.04 15.57 11.59
N HIS A 122 16.74 14.59 11.01
CA HIS A 122 18.20 14.54 11.05
C HIS A 122 18.80 15.81 10.40
N GLY A 123 19.75 16.43 11.10
CA GLY A 123 20.48 17.61 10.60
C GLY A 123 19.71 18.93 10.62
N ILE A 124 18.45 18.96 11.08
CA ILE A 124 17.66 20.20 11.21
C ILE A 124 17.13 20.33 12.63
N GLU A 125 17.48 21.43 13.29
CA GLU A 125 17.00 21.67 14.66
C GLU A 125 15.53 22.13 14.67
N ASN A 126 14.82 21.75 15.74
CA ASN A 126 13.45 22.18 16.03
C ASN A 126 12.39 21.79 14.97
N LEU A 127 12.70 20.81 14.12
CA LEU A 127 11.77 20.26 13.11
C LEU A 127 11.46 18.82 13.41
N ARG A 128 10.18 18.45 13.31
CA ARG A 128 9.69 17.06 13.40
C ARG A 128 8.76 16.74 12.24
N VAL A 129 8.68 15.44 11.94
CA VAL A 129 7.62 14.87 11.08
C VAL A 129 6.79 13.93 11.93
N ILE A 130 5.46 14.11 11.93
CA ILE A 130 4.54 13.42 12.84
C ILE A 130 3.29 12.98 12.06
N ASP A 131 3.49 12.04 11.17
CA ASP A 131 2.41 11.46 10.36
C ASP A 131 2.78 10.05 9.86
N ALA A 132 1.98 9.48 8.98
CA ALA A 132 2.19 8.13 8.44
C ALA A 132 3.54 7.97 7.69
N SER A 133 4.13 9.07 7.21
CA SER A 133 5.39 9.01 6.45
C SER A 133 6.59 8.54 7.27
N ILE A 134 6.51 8.61 8.60
CA ILE A 134 7.59 8.12 9.47
C ILE A 134 7.65 6.59 9.58
N MET A 135 6.56 5.89 9.24
CA MET A 135 6.53 4.42 9.35
C MET A 135 7.48 3.80 8.32
N PRO A 136 8.47 3.00 8.71
CA PRO A 136 9.36 2.32 7.75
C PRO A 136 8.64 1.30 6.88
N ASN A 137 7.56 0.71 7.40
CA ASN A 137 6.70 -0.25 6.72
C ASN A 137 5.25 -0.04 7.13
N ILE A 138 4.33 -0.51 6.30
CA ILE A 138 2.90 -0.56 6.64
C ILE A 138 2.70 -1.47 7.85
N THR A 139 1.86 -1.06 8.78
CA THR A 139 1.59 -1.76 10.05
C THR A 139 0.63 -2.96 9.92
N SER A 140 0.62 -3.63 8.76
CA SER A 140 -0.21 -4.80 8.46
C SER A 140 -1.72 -4.53 8.50
N GLY A 141 -2.12 -3.33 8.06
CA GLY A 141 -3.52 -2.90 8.03
C GLY A 141 -3.66 -1.44 7.67
N ASN A 142 -4.85 -0.91 7.86
CA ASN A 142 -5.15 0.49 7.62
C ASN A 142 -4.31 1.40 8.53
N THR A 143 -3.82 2.51 7.99
CA THR A 143 -2.83 3.36 8.66
C THR A 143 -3.42 4.45 9.56
N ASN A 144 -4.75 4.59 9.64
CA ASN A 144 -5.37 5.65 10.42
C ASN A 144 -5.07 5.53 11.94
N ALA A 145 -5.34 4.37 12.53
CA ALA A 145 -5.10 4.16 13.96
C ALA A 145 -3.62 4.33 14.36
N PRO A 146 -2.64 3.74 13.66
CA PRO A 146 -1.23 3.99 13.97
C PRO A 146 -0.82 5.44 13.74
N THR A 147 -1.39 6.17 12.79
CA THR A 147 -1.11 7.59 12.60
C THR A 147 -1.60 8.43 13.78
N ILE A 148 -2.79 8.15 14.30
CA ILE A 148 -3.31 8.80 15.52
C ILE A 148 -2.39 8.49 16.71
N MET A 149 -1.98 7.23 16.89
CA MET A 149 -1.05 6.83 17.96
C MET A 149 0.29 7.56 17.86
N ILE A 150 0.85 7.71 16.65
CA ILE A 150 2.07 8.48 16.40
C ILE A 150 1.88 9.94 16.84
N ALA A 151 0.76 10.56 16.49
CA ALA A 151 0.46 11.95 16.84
C ALA A 151 0.33 12.15 18.34
N GLU A 152 -0.41 11.29 19.05
CA GLU A 152 -0.58 11.33 20.51
C GLU A 152 0.78 11.16 21.22
N LYS A 153 1.57 10.15 20.81
CA LYS A 153 2.90 9.92 21.39
C LYS A 153 3.85 11.10 21.14
N ALA A 154 3.79 11.70 19.96
CA ALA A 154 4.60 12.87 19.64
C ALA A 154 4.19 14.10 20.45
N ALA A 155 2.90 14.30 20.73
CA ALA A 155 2.41 15.36 21.62
C ALA A 155 3.00 15.21 23.01
N ASP A 156 3.01 14.01 23.59
CA ASP A 156 3.65 13.73 24.88
C ASP A 156 5.15 14.06 24.86
N MET A 157 5.85 13.64 23.82
CA MET A 157 7.29 13.94 23.67
C MET A 157 7.59 15.45 23.57
N ILE A 158 6.69 16.23 22.95
CA ILE A 158 6.83 17.68 22.83
C ILE A 158 6.54 18.36 24.18
N LEU A 159 5.56 17.87 24.92
CA LEU A 159 5.15 18.40 26.21
C LEU A 159 6.03 17.92 27.39
N GLY A 160 6.96 17.01 27.13
CA GLY A 160 7.83 16.44 28.17
C GLY A 160 7.11 15.50 29.15
N LYS A 161 6.09 14.80 28.66
CA LYS A 161 5.29 13.83 29.42
C LYS A 161 5.73 12.40 29.18
#